data_65154fd79fbcd6ae74fca91a74291980
#
_entry.id   65154fd79fbcd6ae74fca91a74291980
#
_cell.length_a   1.000
_cell.length_b   1.000
_cell.length_c   1.000
_cell.angle_alpha   90.00
_cell.angle_beta   90.00
_cell.angle_gamma   90.00
#
_symmetry.space_group_name_H-M   'P 1'
#
loop_
_entity.id
_entity.type
_entity.pdbx_description
1 polymer ?
#
loop_
_entity_poly.entity_id
_entity_poly.type
_entity_poly.pdbx_seq_one_letter_code
_entity_poly.pdbx_strand_id
1 'polypeptide(L)'
;MNVLQLGPSDWSVNYAIPKDVKWKYNAYPRPIKEEKPHRYTVVIITGATQLSDEDWAKLQWLSDPYTVLYVPEAKEQISLAGQTYLRLQLAKPINEEPQALINTLPSKYYFGQSGMRISPQSLMFNDRYVQEMQFHDEGHLILNVDTKEEWRSLGNYRPSLYVDPNRVIKFWLEHQNTDDLHLRLRAFYSPLGGDGDPAKSFILDMDTSDEQDLPLEPLEIGRLTNVQLEARGQGVLILGNLHLRWSRRGVGHYIVGGDRLVDPQTREEVGVYFNPGDLKPPLNVYFSGARELEGFEAYPLFRSVHAPSLLFTDPRLEVGQFYTGAKISELIKEKIMTHLKELGFTKDQLVMNGISMGTYPALKYGAELSAHAIIVSKPITNLGYVALRGRLHRPDEFDTIFDIDSQLTKKLSIADLNMIDQTFWEDFTECDLTNTKLFIAYMKDDDYDNLAYHDLSNNRAVKKARQFIYKGFPGRHNDDPEVVSWFVSRLKELMQNDFGRKG
;
A
#
# COMPACT_ATOMS: atom_id res chain seq x y z
N MET A 1 0.78 -20.15 12.31
CA MET A 1 -0.03 -20.00 11.07
C MET A 1 -0.93 -21.21 10.84
N ASN A 2 -2.02 -21.09 10.07
CA ASN A 2 -2.93 -22.21 9.76
C ASN A 2 -2.75 -22.62 8.29
N VAL A 3 -2.31 -23.85 8.04
CA VAL A 3 -2.16 -24.40 6.69
C VAL A 3 -3.21 -25.50 6.47
N LEU A 4 -3.91 -25.44 5.33
CA LEU A 4 -4.76 -26.51 4.84
C LEU A 4 -4.08 -27.15 3.64
N GLN A 5 -3.80 -28.43 3.72
CA GLN A 5 -3.37 -29.23 2.58
C GLN A 5 -4.53 -30.11 2.08
N LEU A 6 -4.73 -30.13 0.78
CA LEU A 6 -5.71 -30.96 0.09
C LEU A 6 -5.00 -31.83 -0.95
N GLY A 7 -5.33 -33.12 -1.01
CA GLY A 7 -4.74 -34.03 -2.00
C GLY A 7 -4.66 -35.50 -1.54
N PRO A 8 -4.00 -36.36 -2.33
CA PRO A 8 -4.01 -37.79 -2.13
C PRO A 8 -3.11 -38.28 -0.97
N SER A 9 -2.08 -37.53 -0.58
CA SER A 9 -1.11 -37.91 0.45
C SER A 9 -0.84 -36.77 1.43
N ASP A 10 -0.77 -37.10 2.72
CA ASP A 10 -0.47 -36.15 3.78
C ASP A 10 1.03 -35.81 3.84
N TRP A 11 1.37 -34.58 3.53
CA TRP A 11 2.76 -34.14 3.60
C TRP A 11 3.30 -34.09 5.03
N SER A 12 2.44 -33.90 6.04
CA SER A 12 2.89 -33.87 7.44
C SER A 12 3.44 -35.23 7.94
N VAL A 13 3.16 -36.30 7.23
CA VAL A 13 3.73 -37.66 7.52
C VAL A 13 5.15 -37.79 6.95
N ASN A 14 5.42 -37.14 5.81
CA ASN A 14 6.65 -37.32 5.05
C ASN A 14 7.66 -36.17 5.25
N TYR A 15 7.22 -35.01 5.73
CA TYR A 15 8.03 -33.80 5.86
C TYR A 15 7.92 -33.20 7.25
N ALA A 16 9.00 -32.55 7.70
CA ALA A 16 9.02 -31.87 8.99
C ALA A 16 8.19 -30.56 8.95
N ILE A 17 7.21 -30.45 9.83
CA ILE A 17 6.37 -29.26 9.93
C ILE A 17 6.92 -28.33 11.04
N PRO A 18 7.17 -27.04 10.77
CA PRO A 18 7.61 -26.07 11.77
C PRO A 18 6.62 -25.98 12.95
N LYS A 19 7.14 -25.79 14.17
CA LYS A 19 6.34 -25.81 15.42
C LYS A 19 5.21 -24.76 15.49
N ASP A 20 5.39 -23.66 14.80
CA ASP A 20 4.41 -22.55 14.72
C ASP A 20 3.37 -22.75 13.62
N VAL A 21 3.44 -23.83 12.85
CA VAL A 21 2.51 -24.20 11.77
C VAL A 21 1.49 -25.22 12.26
N LYS A 22 0.22 -24.85 12.26
CA LYS A 22 -0.91 -25.75 12.47
C LYS A 22 -1.31 -26.32 11.12
N TRP A 23 -0.89 -27.57 10.86
CA TRP A 23 -1.15 -28.30 9.63
C TRP A 23 -2.46 -29.06 9.71
N LYS A 24 -3.30 -28.95 8.70
CA LYS A 24 -4.54 -29.70 8.54
C LYS A 24 -4.54 -30.36 7.17
N TYR A 25 -4.73 -31.67 7.17
CA TYR A 25 -4.78 -32.46 5.95
C TYR A 25 -6.22 -32.88 5.63
N ASN A 26 -6.66 -32.66 4.38
CA ASN A 26 -8.00 -32.99 3.87
C ASN A 26 -9.15 -32.64 4.83
N ALA A 27 -8.95 -31.64 5.69
CA ALA A 27 -9.99 -31.15 6.55
C ALA A 27 -11.04 -30.43 5.69
N TYR A 28 -12.29 -30.86 5.79
CA TYR A 28 -13.38 -30.14 5.13
C TYR A 28 -13.51 -28.73 5.73
N PRO A 29 -13.75 -27.70 4.91
CA PRO A 29 -14.06 -26.37 5.38
C PRO A 29 -15.43 -26.39 6.08
N ARG A 30 -15.45 -26.84 7.36
CA ARG A 30 -16.67 -26.78 8.17
C ARG A 30 -16.82 -25.36 8.70
N PRO A 31 -18.02 -24.75 8.61
CA PRO A 31 -18.32 -23.58 9.41
C PRO A 31 -18.23 -24.03 10.88
N ILE A 32 -17.22 -23.54 11.59
CA ILE A 32 -17.15 -23.71 13.04
C ILE A 32 -18.29 -22.86 13.60
N LYS A 33 -19.22 -23.49 14.33
CA LYS A 33 -20.41 -22.84 14.88
C LYS A 33 -20.11 -21.78 15.95
N GLU A 34 -18.85 -21.59 16.30
CA GLU A 34 -18.42 -20.72 17.38
C GLU A 34 -17.31 -19.76 16.90
N GLU A 35 -17.54 -18.48 17.09
CA GLU A 35 -16.62 -17.35 17.17
C GLU A 35 -15.53 -17.25 16.07
N LYS A 36 -15.79 -16.48 15.03
CA LYS A 36 -14.92 -16.09 13.92
C LYS A 36 -14.43 -17.28 13.07
N PRO A 37 -14.77 -17.34 11.79
CA PRO A 37 -14.31 -18.42 10.92
C PRO A 37 -12.78 -18.46 10.96
N HIS A 38 -12.19 -19.59 11.32
CA HIS A 38 -10.75 -19.80 11.26
C HIS A 38 -10.32 -19.74 9.80
N ARG A 39 -9.64 -18.65 9.45
CA ARG A 39 -9.07 -18.48 8.11
C ARG A 39 -7.79 -19.30 7.99
N TYR A 40 -7.60 -19.87 6.82
CA TYR A 40 -6.34 -20.50 6.45
C TYR A 40 -5.36 -19.41 6.00
N THR A 41 -4.15 -19.46 6.53
CA THR A 41 -3.07 -18.57 6.09
C THR A 41 -2.54 -19.00 4.73
N VAL A 42 -2.52 -20.31 4.48
CA VAL A 42 -2.12 -20.91 3.21
C VAL A 42 -3.01 -22.12 2.94
N VAL A 43 -3.39 -22.31 1.69
CA VAL A 43 -4.01 -23.53 1.18
C VAL A 43 -3.06 -24.17 0.16
N ILE A 44 -2.75 -25.46 0.31
CA ILE A 44 -1.87 -26.21 -0.59
C ILE A 44 -2.69 -27.34 -1.23
N ILE A 45 -2.71 -27.41 -2.56
CA ILE A 45 -3.43 -28.43 -3.32
C ILE A 45 -2.40 -29.32 -4.03
N THR A 46 -2.34 -30.59 -3.63
CA THR A 46 -1.30 -31.52 -4.10
C THR A 46 -1.82 -32.60 -5.06
N GLY A 47 -3.09 -32.56 -5.41
CA GLY A 47 -3.70 -33.51 -6.34
C GLY A 47 -5.22 -33.56 -6.22
N ALA A 48 -5.82 -34.66 -6.64
CA ALA A 48 -7.26 -34.90 -6.58
C ALA A 48 -7.82 -34.72 -5.16
N THR A 49 -9.00 -34.11 -5.06
CA THR A 49 -9.69 -33.86 -3.78
C THR A 49 -11.13 -34.37 -3.86
N GLN A 50 -11.73 -34.62 -2.70
CA GLN A 50 -13.14 -35.01 -2.58
C GLN A 50 -14.06 -33.83 -2.20
N LEU A 51 -13.60 -32.58 -2.37
CA LEU A 51 -14.41 -31.41 -2.06
C LEU A 51 -15.57 -31.27 -3.04
N SER A 52 -16.77 -31.00 -2.50
CA SER A 52 -17.93 -30.61 -3.28
C SER A 52 -17.79 -29.17 -3.81
N ASP A 53 -18.63 -28.80 -4.78
CA ASP A 53 -18.67 -27.42 -5.30
C ASP A 53 -19.01 -26.40 -4.19
N GLU A 54 -19.83 -26.78 -3.22
CA GLU A 54 -20.17 -25.98 -2.04
C GLU A 54 -18.95 -25.78 -1.12
N ASP A 55 -18.12 -26.81 -0.94
CA ASP A 55 -16.91 -26.73 -0.13
C ASP A 55 -15.87 -25.80 -0.79
N TRP A 56 -15.72 -25.86 -2.12
CA TRP A 56 -14.87 -24.92 -2.86
C TRP A 56 -15.35 -23.48 -2.71
N ALA A 57 -16.65 -23.22 -2.79
CA ALA A 57 -17.24 -21.91 -2.60
C ALA A 57 -17.02 -21.39 -1.16
N LYS A 58 -17.12 -22.25 -0.14
CA LYS A 58 -16.79 -21.89 1.26
C LYS A 58 -15.31 -21.58 1.43
N LEU A 59 -14.44 -22.40 0.82
CA LEU A 59 -12.99 -22.25 0.93
C LEU A 59 -12.52 -20.90 0.36
N GLN A 60 -13.18 -20.37 -0.67
CA GLN A 60 -12.89 -19.06 -1.24
C GLN A 60 -12.91 -17.95 -0.18
N TRP A 61 -13.79 -18.03 0.80
CA TRP A 61 -13.90 -17.02 1.84
C TRP A 61 -13.07 -17.32 3.10
N LEU A 62 -12.56 -18.54 3.21
CA LEU A 62 -11.69 -18.98 4.29
C LEU A 62 -10.20 -18.85 3.95
N SER A 63 -9.86 -18.48 2.73
CA SER A 63 -8.51 -18.19 2.26
C SER A 63 -8.43 -16.79 1.65
N ASP A 64 -7.24 -16.28 1.46
CA ASP A 64 -7.01 -14.99 0.80
C ASP A 64 -6.44 -15.19 -0.60
N PRO A 65 -6.67 -14.27 -1.54
CA PRO A 65 -5.99 -14.26 -2.82
C PRO A 65 -4.46 -14.33 -2.64
N TYR A 66 -3.79 -14.98 -3.60
CA TYR A 66 -2.34 -15.22 -3.63
C TYR A 66 -1.78 -16.13 -2.54
N THR A 67 -2.62 -16.65 -1.60
CA THR A 67 -2.19 -17.55 -0.54
C THR A 67 -2.53 -19.03 -0.83
N VAL A 68 -3.02 -19.30 -2.03
CA VAL A 68 -3.34 -20.64 -2.51
C VAL A 68 -2.22 -21.13 -3.42
N LEU A 69 -1.65 -22.27 -3.07
CA LEU A 69 -0.55 -22.91 -3.78
C LEU A 69 -1.00 -24.25 -4.33
N TYR A 70 -0.53 -24.64 -5.50
CA TYR A 70 -0.90 -25.93 -6.07
C TYR A 70 0.26 -26.59 -6.82
N VAL A 71 0.36 -27.90 -6.71
CA VAL A 71 1.24 -28.70 -7.57
C VAL A 71 0.68 -28.64 -8.99
N PRO A 72 1.48 -28.34 -10.04
CA PRO A 72 0.98 -28.11 -11.41
C PRO A 72 0.00 -29.18 -11.90
N GLU A 73 0.29 -30.44 -11.64
CA GLU A 73 -0.53 -31.59 -12.07
C GLU A 73 -1.88 -31.66 -11.35
N ALA A 74 -1.99 -31.07 -10.15
CA ALA A 74 -3.22 -31.05 -9.37
C ALA A 74 -4.34 -30.25 -10.07
N LYS A 75 -3.98 -29.27 -10.89
CA LYS A 75 -4.97 -28.41 -11.59
C LYS A 75 -5.90 -29.19 -12.50
N GLU A 76 -5.40 -30.24 -13.15
CA GLU A 76 -6.19 -31.10 -14.05
C GLU A 76 -6.94 -32.20 -13.29
N GLN A 77 -6.56 -32.47 -12.04
CA GLN A 77 -7.13 -33.53 -11.20
C GLN A 77 -8.30 -33.07 -10.32
N ILE A 78 -8.48 -31.77 -10.17
CA ILE A 78 -9.59 -31.18 -9.38
C ILE A 78 -10.79 -30.84 -10.26
N SER A 79 -11.98 -30.73 -9.63
CA SER A 79 -13.22 -30.37 -10.31
C SER A 79 -13.16 -28.99 -10.96
N LEU A 80 -14.11 -28.69 -11.85
CA LEU A 80 -14.23 -27.36 -12.48
C LEU A 80 -14.43 -26.25 -11.43
N ALA A 81 -15.14 -26.54 -10.33
CA ALA A 81 -15.28 -25.62 -9.18
C ALA A 81 -13.91 -25.37 -8.49
N GLY A 82 -13.09 -26.41 -8.35
CA GLY A 82 -11.73 -26.28 -7.86
C GLY A 82 -10.83 -25.43 -8.77
N GLN A 83 -10.92 -25.63 -10.09
CA GLN A 83 -10.19 -24.80 -11.06
C GLN A 83 -10.66 -23.33 -11.01
N THR A 84 -11.96 -23.12 -10.84
CA THR A 84 -12.53 -21.78 -10.65
C THR A 84 -12.01 -21.15 -9.36
N TYR A 85 -11.94 -21.91 -8.26
CA TYR A 85 -11.34 -21.45 -7.01
C TYR A 85 -9.87 -21.04 -7.19
N LEU A 86 -9.04 -21.83 -7.89
CA LEU A 86 -7.65 -21.43 -8.17
C LEU A 86 -7.58 -20.09 -8.91
N ARG A 87 -8.45 -19.87 -9.86
CA ARG A 87 -8.53 -18.59 -10.62
C ARG A 87 -8.95 -17.43 -9.72
N LEU A 88 -10.02 -17.60 -8.93
CA LEU A 88 -10.54 -16.58 -8.02
C LEU A 88 -9.56 -16.24 -6.89
N GLN A 89 -8.69 -17.17 -6.51
CA GLN A 89 -7.66 -16.96 -5.49
C GLN A 89 -6.31 -16.53 -6.07
N LEU A 90 -6.20 -16.33 -7.39
CA LEU A 90 -4.93 -16.02 -8.05
C LEU A 90 -3.82 -16.99 -7.59
N ALA A 91 -4.18 -18.27 -7.52
CA ALA A 91 -3.34 -19.33 -6.98
C ALA A 91 -2.02 -19.46 -7.76
N LYS A 92 -0.94 -19.83 -7.06
CA LYS A 92 0.40 -19.94 -7.63
C LYS A 92 0.83 -21.40 -7.73
N PRO A 93 1.46 -21.81 -8.83
CA PRO A 93 2.05 -23.14 -8.92
C PRO A 93 3.25 -23.27 -7.99
N ILE A 94 3.41 -24.46 -7.39
CA ILE A 94 4.56 -24.82 -6.58
C ILE A 94 5.68 -25.29 -7.52
N ASN A 95 6.83 -24.62 -7.48
CA ASN A 95 8.01 -24.95 -8.25
C ASN A 95 9.18 -25.37 -7.35
N GLU A 96 8.96 -25.42 -6.04
CA GLU A 96 9.97 -25.74 -5.03
C GLU A 96 9.74 -27.17 -4.50
N GLU A 97 10.81 -27.82 -4.00
CA GLU A 97 10.68 -29.07 -3.27
C GLU A 97 9.79 -28.88 -2.01
N PRO A 98 8.94 -29.86 -1.66
CA PRO A 98 7.96 -29.71 -0.59
C PRO A 98 8.55 -29.29 0.77
N GLN A 99 9.68 -29.86 1.19
CA GLN A 99 10.31 -29.47 2.45
C GLN A 99 10.85 -28.04 2.43
N ALA A 100 11.42 -27.61 1.31
CA ALA A 100 11.88 -26.23 1.14
C ALA A 100 10.72 -25.24 1.21
N LEU A 101 9.62 -25.53 0.52
CA LEU A 101 8.39 -24.75 0.60
C LEU A 101 7.89 -24.66 2.05
N ILE A 102 7.69 -25.79 2.73
CA ILE A 102 7.16 -25.86 4.09
C ILE A 102 8.00 -25.01 5.06
N ASN A 103 9.31 -25.07 4.96
CA ASN A 103 10.24 -24.31 5.80
C ASN A 103 10.11 -22.79 5.59
N THR A 104 9.75 -22.35 4.39
CA THR A 104 9.65 -20.92 4.06
C THR A 104 8.26 -20.33 4.28
N LEU A 105 7.20 -21.13 4.45
CA LEU A 105 5.83 -20.66 4.63
C LEU A 105 5.69 -19.60 5.74
N PRO A 106 6.24 -19.78 6.96
CA PRO A 106 6.05 -18.81 8.03
C PRO A 106 6.67 -17.44 7.76
N SER A 107 7.73 -17.38 6.96
CA SER A 107 8.40 -16.13 6.61
C SER A 107 7.80 -15.41 5.40
N LYS A 108 7.02 -16.11 4.58
CA LYS A 108 6.36 -15.57 3.38
C LYS A 108 4.88 -15.23 3.63
N TYR A 109 4.16 -16.18 4.26
CA TYR A 109 2.71 -16.12 4.42
C TYR A 109 2.33 -15.90 5.89
N TYR A 110 2.00 -14.69 6.25
CA TYR A 110 1.56 -14.34 7.60
C TYR A 110 0.55 -13.17 7.54
N PHE A 111 -0.26 -13.04 8.59
CA PHE A 111 -1.16 -11.91 8.71
C PHE A 111 -0.45 -10.68 9.27
N GLY A 112 -1.02 -9.53 8.97
CA GLY A 112 -0.47 -8.24 9.37
C GLY A 112 0.48 -7.65 8.34
N GLN A 113 0.76 -6.40 8.51
CA GLN A 113 1.67 -5.61 7.69
C GLN A 113 2.35 -4.59 8.61
N SER A 114 3.59 -4.27 8.33
CA SER A 114 4.33 -3.23 9.02
C SER A 114 5.35 -2.62 8.08
N GLY A 115 5.46 -1.33 8.15
CA GLY A 115 6.46 -0.55 7.45
C GLY A 115 6.53 0.83 8.07
N MET A 116 7.71 1.38 8.05
CA MET A 116 8.01 2.74 8.48
C MET A 116 8.94 3.40 7.49
N ARG A 117 8.88 4.70 7.43
CA ARG A 117 9.81 5.54 6.69
C ARG A 117 10.65 6.36 7.64
N ILE A 118 11.87 6.60 7.24
CA ILE A 118 12.82 7.45 7.96
C ILE A 118 13.20 8.58 7.02
N SER A 119 12.85 9.81 7.39
CA SER A 119 13.19 10.99 6.62
C SER A 119 14.71 11.20 6.54
N PRO A 120 15.23 11.71 5.42
CA PRO A 120 16.64 12.09 5.28
C PRO A 120 17.09 13.14 6.31
N GLN A 121 16.16 13.91 6.89
CA GLN A 121 16.49 14.84 8.00
C GLN A 121 17.01 14.14 9.26
N SER A 122 16.71 12.86 9.44
CA SER A 122 17.23 12.08 10.56
C SER A 122 18.66 11.62 10.36
N LEU A 123 19.28 11.87 9.20
CA LEU A 123 20.66 11.48 8.93
C LEU A 123 21.64 12.43 9.61
N MET A 124 22.53 11.86 10.42
CA MET A 124 23.68 12.57 11.03
C MET A 124 24.87 12.48 10.07
N PHE A 125 25.18 13.59 9.43
CA PHE A 125 26.20 13.64 8.40
C PHE A 125 27.63 13.57 8.92
N ASN A 126 28.49 13.01 8.07
CA ASN A 126 29.94 13.16 8.12
C ASN A 126 30.34 14.23 7.09
N ASP A 127 30.59 15.45 7.57
CA ASP A 127 30.91 16.63 6.76
C ASP A 127 32.23 16.51 5.96
N ARG A 128 33.05 15.51 6.27
CA ARG A 128 34.32 15.29 5.60
C ARG A 128 34.20 14.94 4.11
N TYR A 129 33.10 14.28 3.72
CA TYR A 129 32.89 13.76 2.37
C TYR A 129 31.69 14.39 1.67
N VAL A 130 30.94 15.23 2.36
CA VAL A 130 29.82 16.00 1.84
C VAL A 130 30.27 17.44 1.69
N GLN A 131 30.42 17.89 0.43
CA GLN A 131 30.92 19.24 0.12
C GLN A 131 29.83 20.30 0.25
N GLU A 132 28.63 19.96 -0.19
CA GLU A 132 27.44 20.81 -0.08
C GLU A 132 26.25 19.96 0.31
N MET A 133 25.37 20.54 1.10
CA MET A 133 24.13 19.92 1.56
C MET A 133 23.02 20.95 1.47
N GLN A 134 21.94 20.59 0.76
CA GLN A 134 20.76 21.41 0.62
C GLN A 134 19.52 20.55 0.86
N PHE A 135 18.70 20.90 1.86
CA PHE A 135 17.35 20.39 1.95
C PHE A 135 16.49 21.06 0.89
N HIS A 136 15.90 20.26 0.03
CA HIS A 136 14.91 20.73 -0.91
C HIS A 136 13.55 20.87 -0.22
N ASP A 137 13.21 19.85 0.54
CA ASP A 137 12.02 19.73 1.39
C ASP A 137 12.32 18.72 2.52
N GLU A 138 11.34 18.35 3.34
CA GLU A 138 11.52 17.34 4.39
C GLU A 138 11.83 15.94 3.85
N GLY A 139 11.29 15.62 2.68
CA GLY A 139 11.45 14.33 2.05
C GLY A 139 12.68 14.23 1.15
N HIS A 140 13.34 15.34 0.80
CA HIS A 140 14.43 15.32 -0.18
C HIS A 140 15.63 16.16 0.24
N LEU A 141 16.78 15.53 0.17
CA LEU A 141 18.07 16.12 0.50
C LEU A 141 19.03 15.98 -0.66
N ILE A 142 19.63 17.10 -1.10
CA ILE A 142 20.61 17.13 -2.18
C ILE A 142 22.00 17.20 -1.54
N LEU A 143 22.89 16.31 -1.93
CA LEU A 143 24.26 16.20 -1.47
C LEU A 143 25.26 16.23 -2.63
N ASN A 144 26.27 17.07 -2.56
CA ASN A 144 27.46 16.96 -3.36
C ASN A 144 28.49 16.11 -2.62
N VAL A 145 28.82 14.95 -3.17
CA VAL A 145 29.63 13.92 -2.51
C VAL A 145 30.96 13.75 -3.26
N ASP A 146 32.06 13.64 -2.52
CA ASP A 146 33.36 13.23 -3.02
C ASP A 146 34.06 12.31 -2.04
N THR A 147 34.00 11.03 -2.28
CA THR A 147 34.69 9.98 -1.49
C THR A 147 35.89 9.41 -2.25
N LYS A 148 36.19 9.95 -3.42
CA LYS A 148 37.14 9.38 -4.36
C LYS A 148 36.77 7.93 -4.73
N GLU A 149 37.73 7.02 -4.78
CA GLU A 149 37.51 5.62 -5.15
C GLU A 149 37.25 4.69 -3.95
N GLU A 150 36.97 5.24 -2.77
CA GLU A 150 36.81 4.45 -1.55
C GLU A 150 35.40 4.53 -0.97
N TRP A 151 34.92 3.41 -0.44
CA TRP A 151 33.67 3.41 0.33
C TRP A 151 33.85 4.22 1.61
N ARG A 152 33.05 5.27 1.75
CA ARG A 152 33.06 6.15 2.93
C ARG A 152 31.67 6.36 3.48
N SER A 153 31.58 6.50 4.78
CA SER A 153 30.34 6.86 5.44
C SER A 153 29.98 8.31 5.18
N LEU A 154 28.81 8.53 4.62
CA LEU A 154 28.22 9.86 4.50
C LEU A 154 27.49 10.27 5.77
N GLY A 155 26.96 9.31 6.51
CA GLY A 155 26.23 9.57 7.74
C GLY A 155 25.52 8.36 8.30
N ASN A 156 24.86 8.57 9.44
CA ASN A 156 24.12 7.55 10.17
C ASN A 156 22.68 8.01 10.43
N TYR A 157 21.71 7.15 10.14
CA TYR A 157 20.33 7.40 10.53
C TYR A 157 20.19 7.32 12.06
N ARG A 158 19.59 8.35 12.67
CA ARG A 158 19.46 8.46 14.14
C ARG A 158 18.56 7.38 14.77
N PRO A 159 17.40 7.02 14.17
CA PRO A 159 16.52 6.05 14.78
C PRO A 159 17.18 4.67 14.86
N SER A 160 17.11 4.04 16.01
CA SER A 160 17.35 2.60 16.14
C SER A 160 16.05 1.84 15.90
N LEU A 161 16.14 0.69 15.25
CA LEU A 161 14.99 -0.06 14.79
C LEU A 161 14.92 -1.42 15.47
N TYR A 162 13.73 -1.74 15.97
CA TYR A 162 13.46 -3.05 16.51
C TYR A 162 13.25 -4.07 15.38
N VAL A 163 13.88 -5.24 15.51
CA VAL A 163 13.68 -6.35 14.59
C VAL A 163 12.69 -7.31 15.23
N ASP A 164 11.51 -7.42 14.62
CA ASP A 164 10.45 -8.28 15.10
C ASP A 164 10.80 -9.76 14.96
N PRO A 165 10.42 -10.61 15.93
CA PRO A 165 10.65 -12.04 15.85
C PRO A 165 9.92 -12.64 14.63
N ASN A 166 10.59 -13.57 13.97
CA ASN A 166 10.07 -14.26 12.78
C ASN A 166 9.73 -13.33 11.59
N ARG A 167 10.32 -12.15 11.54
CA ARG A 167 10.19 -11.21 10.42
C ARG A 167 11.54 -10.84 9.86
N VAL A 168 11.59 -10.74 8.55
CA VAL A 168 12.74 -10.20 7.83
C VAL A 168 12.43 -8.74 7.49
N ILE A 169 13.39 -7.86 7.72
CA ILE A 169 13.26 -6.45 7.36
C ILE A 169 13.74 -6.27 5.93
N LYS A 170 12.93 -5.63 5.13
CA LYS A 170 13.25 -5.20 3.78
C LYS A 170 13.57 -3.71 3.80
N PHE A 171 14.63 -3.31 3.12
CA PHE A 171 15.05 -1.94 2.93
C PHE A 171 14.68 -1.48 1.52
N TRP A 172 14.18 -0.27 1.42
CA TRP A 172 13.97 0.46 0.19
C TRP A 172 14.44 1.89 0.40
N LEU A 173 15.41 2.36 -0.39
CA LEU A 173 15.94 3.72 -0.33
C LEU A 173 15.49 4.50 -1.55
N GLU A 174 14.73 5.57 -1.34
CA GLU A 174 14.44 6.55 -2.38
C GLU A 174 15.70 7.36 -2.65
N HIS A 175 16.22 7.29 -3.86
CA HIS A 175 17.40 8.07 -4.23
C HIS A 175 17.53 8.22 -5.75
N GLN A 176 18.22 9.28 -6.12
CA GLN A 176 18.70 9.52 -7.48
C GLN A 176 20.15 9.99 -7.38
N ASN A 177 21.04 9.37 -8.11
CA ASN A 177 22.46 9.71 -8.11
C ASN A 177 23.03 9.74 -9.53
N THR A 178 24.13 10.45 -9.67
CA THR A 178 24.91 10.42 -10.93
C THR A 178 25.61 9.06 -11.08
N ASP A 179 25.90 8.66 -12.33
CA ASP A 179 26.42 7.33 -12.67
C ASP A 179 27.74 6.96 -11.99
N ASP A 180 28.57 7.96 -11.65
CA ASP A 180 29.88 7.76 -11.01
C ASP A 180 29.79 7.64 -9.48
N LEU A 181 28.60 7.73 -8.91
CA LEU A 181 28.37 7.66 -7.47
C LEU A 181 27.61 6.38 -7.11
N HIS A 182 28.26 5.50 -6.36
CA HIS A 182 27.70 4.23 -5.89
C HIS A 182 27.24 4.32 -4.44
N LEU A 183 26.14 3.66 -4.11
CA LEU A 183 25.50 3.72 -2.79
C LEU A 183 25.32 2.34 -2.16
N ARG A 184 25.49 2.27 -0.85
CA ARG A 184 25.09 1.12 -0.05
C ARG A 184 24.67 1.52 1.37
N LEU A 185 23.88 0.69 1.99
CA LEU A 185 23.58 0.80 3.42
C LEU A 185 24.41 -0.24 4.19
N ARG A 186 24.89 0.16 5.36
CA ARG A 186 25.47 -0.77 6.33
C ARG A 186 24.60 -0.77 7.58
N ALA A 187 23.93 -1.90 7.83
CA ALA A 187 23.09 -2.09 8.99
C ALA A 187 23.86 -2.81 10.10
N PHE A 188 23.87 -2.24 11.31
CA PHE A 188 24.49 -2.81 12.50
C PHE A 188 23.42 -3.40 13.41
N TYR A 189 23.52 -4.69 13.68
CA TYR A 189 22.58 -5.44 14.49
C TYR A 189 23.15 -5.83 15.84
N SER A 190 22.34 -5.66 16.87
CA SER A 190 22.62 -6.13 18.23
C SER A 190 21.45 -6.96 18.77
N PRO A 191 21.67 -8.17 19.30
CA PRO A 191 20.62 -8.95 19.93
C PRO A 191 20.10 -8.26 21.19
N LEU A 192 18.86 -8.55 21.59
CA LEU A 192 18.32 -8.06 22.86
C LEU A 192 19.07 -8.67 24.03
N GLY A 193 19.45 -7.82 24.99
CA GLY A 193 20.24 -8.24 26.16
C GLY A 193 21.75 -8.35 25.92
N GLY A 194 22.22 -7.91 24.74
CA GLY A 194 23.65 -7.76 24.47
C GLY A 194 24.30 -6.60 25.25
N ASP A 195 25.60 -6.55 25.22
CA ASP A 195 26.44 -5.56 25.90
C ASP A 195 26.51 -4.17 25.23
N GLY A 196 25.76 -4.01 24.14
CA GLY A 196 25.65 -2.75 23.39
C GLY A 196 26.52 -2.68 22.14
N ASP A 197 27.55 -3.51 22.04
CA ASP A 197 28.34 -3.59 20.81
C ASP A 197 27.57 -4.32 19.67
N PRO A 198 27.69 -3.87 18.41
CA PRO A 198 27.07 -4.55 17.28
C PRO A 198 27.62 -5.97 17.13
N ALA A 199 26.75 -6.98 17.25
CA ALA A 199 27.15 -8.38 17.10
C ALA A 199 27.39 -8.76 15.63
N LYS A 200 26.66 -8.09 14.69
CA LYS A 200 26.76 -8.33 13.25
C LYS A 200 26.60 -7.01 12.48
N SER A 201 27.22 -6.94 11.30
CA SER A 201 26.93 -5.89 10.33
C SER A 201 26.62 -6.48 8.97
N PHE A 202 25.68 -5.87 8.25
CA PHE A 202 25.23 -6.29 6.94
C PHE A 202 25.40 -5.16 5.95
N ILE A 203 25.86 -5.49 4.75
CA ILE A 203 25.97 -4.56 3.63
C ILE A 203 24.79 -4.83 2.68
N LEU A 204 24.08 -3.78 2.33
CA LEU A 204 22.95 -3.78 1.43
C LEU A 204 23.30 -2.86 0.26
N ASP A 205 23.49 -3.43 -0.93
CA ASP A 205 23.87 -2.70 -2.14
C ASP A 205 22.63 -2.03 -2.74
N MET A 206 22.65 -0.69 -2.83
CA MET A 206 21.50 0.09 -3.33
C MET A 206 21.56 0.35 -4.84
N ASP A 207 22.69 0.01 -5.49
CA ASP A 207 22.84 0.19 -6.95
C ASP A 207 22.29 -1.01 -7.72
N THR A 208 22.39 -2.21 -7.18
CA THR A 208 22.09 -3.47 -7.90
C THR A 208 20.67 -3.97 -7.72
N SER A 209 19.97 -3.51 -6.70
CA SER A 209 18.60 -3.93 -6.41
C SER A 209 17.79 -2.82 -5.77
N ASP A 210 16.58 -2.67 -6.27
CA ASP A 210 15.62 -1.71 -5.73
C ASP A 210 15.24 -2.04 -4.28
N GLU A 211 15.37 -3.30 -3.87
CA GLU A 211 14.99 -3.77 -2.54
C GLU A 211 15.96 -4.80 -2.01
N GLN A 212 16.35 -4.65 -0.78
CA GLN A 212 17.25 -5.57 -0.09
C GLN A 212 16.60 -6.13 1.18
N ASP A 213 16.50 -7.44 1.26
CA ASP A 213 16.15 -8.12 2.51
C ASP A 213 17.38 -8.16 3.42
N LEU A 214 17.22 -7.75 4.68
CA LEU A 214 18.28 -7.92 5.66
C LEU A 214 18.59 -9.41 5.82
N PRO A 215 19.83 -9.87 5.59
CA PRO A 215 20.19 -11.28 5.63
C PRO A 215 20.34 -11.80 7.08
N LEU A 216 19.29 -11.59 7.88
CA LEU A 216 19.19 -12.01 9.27
C LEU A 216 18.18 -13.16 9.35
N GLU A 217 18.51 -14.18 10.13
CA GLU A 217 17.58 -15.29 10.36
C GLU A 217 16.31 -14.78 11.08
N PRO A 218 15.12 -15.19 10.61
CA PRO A 218 13.84 -14.63 11.10
C PRO A 218 13.54 -14.88 12.59
N LEU A 219 14.28 -15.76 13.26
CA LEU A 219 14.09 -16.07 14.68
C LEU A 219 14.84 -15.14 15.62
N GLU A 220 15.83 -14.40 15.11
CA GLU A 220 16.63 -13.51 15.94
C GLU A 220 15.82 -12.25 16.28
N ILE A 221 15.81 -11.90 17.57
CA ILE A 221 15.18 -10.69 18.11
C ILE A 221 16.29 -9.72 18.51
N GLY A 222 16.20 -8.50 18.04
CA GLY A 222 17.22 -7.51 18.37
C GLY A 222 16.88 -6.13 17.87
N ARG A 223 17.93 -5.32 17.73
CA ARG A 223 17.82 -3.97 17.19
C ARG A 223 18.84 -3.74 16.09
N LEU A 224 18.45 -3.01 15.09
CA LEU A 224 19.38 -2.27 14.26
C LEU A 224 19.78 -1.02 15.04
N THR A 225 20.95 -1.06 15.64
CA THR A 225 21.45 0.03 16.50
C THR A 225 21.89 1.21 15.66
N ASN A 226 22.25 0.97 14.39
CA ASN A 226 22.70 1.97 13.46
C ASN A 226 22.46 1.48 12.04
N VAL A 227 22.00 2.38 11.17
CA VAL A 227 21.97 2.20 9.72
C VAL A 227 22.79 3.35 9.12
N GLN A 228 23.88 2.99 8.46
CA GLN A 228 24.85 3.93 7.91
C GLN A 228 24.66 4.01 6.41
N LEU A 229 24.60 5.24 5.86
CA LEU A 229 24.69 5.48 4.43
C LEU A 229 26.16 5.60 4.04
N GLU A 230 26.59 4.77 3.11
CA GLU A 230 27.95 4.79 2.56
C GLU A 230 27.89 5.07 1.05
N ALA A 231 28.87 5.81 0.56
CA ALA A 231 29.06 6.05 -0.87
C ALA A 231 30.50 5.80 -1.30
N ARG A 232 30.67 5.58 -2.63
CA ARG A 232 31.96 5.53 -3.32
C ARG A 232 31.85 6.28 -4.63
N GLY A 233 32.83 7.14 -4.93
CA GLY A 233 32.89 7.96 -6.12
C GLY A 233 32.61 9.43 -5.84
N GLN A 234 32.28 10.16 -6.90
CA GLN A 234 31.99 11.59 -6.86
C GLN A 234 30.72 11.89 -7.64
N GLY A 235 29.85 12.75 -7.09
CA GLY A 235 28.65 13.15 -7.80
C GLY A 235 27.60 13.81 -6.93
N VAL A 236 26.44 13.99 -7.50
CA VAL A 236 25.24 14.52 -6.82
C VAL A 236 24.37 13.35 -6.42
N LEU A 237 23.95 13.36 -5.17
CA LEU A 237 22.95 12.45 -4.61
C LEU A 237 21.71 13.26 -4.19
N ILE A 238 20.56 12.91 -4.75
CA ILE A 238 19.27 13.31 -4.20
C ILE A 238 18.77 12.15 -3.37
N LEU A 239 18.64 12.35 -2.07
CA LEU A 239 18.27 11.33 -1.10
C LEU A 239 16.84 11.57 -0.63
N GLY A 240 15.99 10.57 -0.77
CA GLY A 240 14.64 10.53 -0.25
C GLY A 240 14.53 9.72 1.04
N ASN A 241 13.33 9.21 1.32
CA ASN A 241 13.07 8.41 2.52
C ASN A 241 13.75 7.04 2.46
N LEU A 242 14.14 6.55 3.62
CA LEU A 242 14.51 5.15 3.83
C LEU A 242 13.30 4.40 4.39
N HIS A 243 12.79 3.43 3.63
CA HIS A 243 11.67 2.58 4.04
C HIS A 243 12.16 1.26 4.60
N LEU A 244 11.57 0.84 5.72
CA LEU A 244 11.84 -0.43 6.38
C LEU A 244 10.53 -1.16 6.59
N ARG A 245 10.40 -2.33 5.96
CA ARG A 245 9.15 -3.10 5.88
C ARG A 245 9.35 -4.54 6.26
N TRP A 246 8.31 -5.19 6.74
CA TRP A 246 8.30 -6.64 6.81
C TRP A 246 8.33 -7.24 5.40
N SER A 247 9.39 -8.01 5.11
CA SER A 247 9.56 -8.68 3.83
C SER A 247 8.60 -9.87 3.70
N ARG A 248 8.02 -10.02 2.52
CA ARG A 248 7.29 -11.21 2.08
C ARG A 248 8.14 -12.16 1.26
N ARG A 249 9.46 -11.94 1.19
CA ARG A 249 10.41 -12.75 0.42
C ARG A 249 9.93 -13.04 -1.01
N GLY A 250 9.48 -12.01 -1.70
CA GLY A 250 9.07 -12.05 -3.12
C GLY A 250 7.62 -12.47 -3.40
N VAL A 251 6.81 -12.81 -2.37
CA VAL A 251 5.39 -13.13 -2.61
C VAL A 251 4.44 -11.93 -2.46
N GLY A 252 4.98 -10.73 -2.26
CA GLY A 252 4.22 -9.48 -2.22
C GLY A 252 4.92 -8.38 -1.44
N HIS A 253 4.32 -7.18 -1.51
CA HIS A 253 4.72 -5.99 -0.75
C HIS A 253 3.62 -5.64 0.24
N TYR A 254 3.95 -5.32 1.48
CA TYR A 254 3.04 -5.08 2.61
C TYR A 254 2.20 -6.31 2.98
N ILE A 255 1.43 -6.84 2.02
CA ILE A 255 0.64 -8.06 2.14
C ILE A 255 0.98 -9.02 1.00
N VAL A 256 0.60 -10.30 1.15
CA VAL A 256 0.78 -11.28 0.07
C VAL A 256 0.02 -10.85 -1.17
N GLY A 257 0.68 -10.81 -2.32
CA GLY A 257 0.10 -10.33 -3.58
C GLY A 257 0.05 -8.80 -3.73
N GLY A 258 0.50 -8.03 -2.73
CA GLY A 258 0.70 -6.60 -2.89
C GLY A 258 1.81 -6.29 -3.88
N ASP A 259 1.72 -5.17 -4.55
CA ASP A 259 2.62 -4.69 -5.59
C ASP A 259 2.94 -3.21 -5.38
N ARG A 260 3.86 -2.65 -6.16
CA ARG A 260 4.28 -1.24 -6.10
C ARG A 260 4.28 -0.62 -7.49
N LEU A 261 3.87 0.63 -7.55
CA LEU A 261 4.05 1.49 -8.71
C LEU A 261 5.19 2.45 -8.38
N VAL A 262 6.33 2.27 -9.03
CA VAL A 262 7.57 2.98 -8.74
C VAL A 262 7.87 3.97 -9.85
N ASP A 263 8.18 5.21 -9.48
CA ASP A 263 8.80 6.16 -10.42
C ASP A 263 10.27 5.73 -10.63
N PRO A 264 10.68 5.40 -11.84
CA PRO A 264 12.04 4.89 -12.09
C PRO A 264 13.13 5.95 -11.90
N GLN A 265 12.78 7.23 -11.87
CA GLN A 265 13.74 8.33 -11.71
C GLN A 265 13.98 8.69 -10.26
N THR A 266 12.90 8.90 -9.49
CA THR A 266 12.97 9.32 -8.09
C THR A 266 12.96 8.16 -7.11
N ARG A 267 12.57 6.97 -7.58
CA ARG A 267 12.28 5.78 -6.78
C ARG A 267 11.15 5.96 -5.75
N GLU A 268 10.44 7.08 -5.84
CA GLU A 268 9.17 7.23 -5.12
C GLU A 268 8.16 6.18 -5.56
N GLU A 269 7.29 5.77 -4.64
CA GLU A 269 6.35 4.70 -4.94
C GLU A 269 4.98 4.91 -4.30
N VAL A 270 3.99 4.23 -4.86
CA VAL A 270 2.71 3.94 -4.21
C VAL A 270 2.47 2.44 -4.21
N GLY A 271 1.98 1.92 -3.09
CA GLY A 271 1.59 0.51 -3.01
C GLY A 271 0.24 0.29 -3.70
N VAL A 272 0.07 -0.88 -4.33
CA VAL A 272 -1.18 -1.31 -4.93
C VAL A 272 -1.47 -2.78 -4.64
N TYR A 273 -2.73 -3.11 -4.33
CA TYR A 273 -3.17 -4.48 -4.12
C TYR A 273 -4.46 -4.75 -4.88
N PHE A 274 -4.47 -5.81 -5.67
CA PHE A 274 -5.66 -6.27 -6.37
C PHE A 274 -6.29 -7.46 -5.66
N ASN A 275 -7.56 -7.31 -5.27
CA ASN A 275 -8.40 -8.41 -4.80
C ASN A 275 -9.39 -8.77 -5.91
N PRO A 276 -9.34 -10.00 -6.46
CA PRO A 276 -10.23 -10.40 -7.56
C PRO A 276 -11.70 -10.56 -7.15
N GLY A 277 -11.99 -10.73 -5.85
CA GLY A 277 -13.34 -10.98 -5.37
C GLY A 277 -13.97 -12.18 -6.08
N ASP A 278 -15.15 -11.98 -6.69
CA ASP A 278 -15.85 -12.97 -7.51
C ASP A 278 -15.72 -12.72 -9.02
N LEU A 279 -14.85 -11.79 -9.42
CA LEU A 279 -14.62 -11.34 -10.81
C LEU A 279 -15.88 -10.78 -11.50
N LYS A 280 -16.87 -10.30 -10.74
CA LYS A 280 -18.08 -9.65 -11.30
C LYS A 280 -18.10 -8.17 -10.92
N PRO A 281 -18.70 -7.30 -11.75
CA PRO A 281 -18.72 -5.85 -11.49
C PRO A 281 -19.31 -5.47 -10.11
N PRO A 282 -18.91 -4.32 -9.61
CA PRO A 282 -17.94 -3.36 -10.16
C PRO A 282 -16.49 -3.63 -9.73
N LEU A 283 -15.53 -2.92 -10.37
CA LEU A 283 -14.20 -2.72 -9.82
C LEU A 283 -14.26 -1.56 -8.82
N ASN A 284 -13.96 -1.84 -7.56
CA ASN A 284 -13.81 -0.81 -6.53
C ASN A 284 -12.35 -0.38 -6.45
N VAL A 285 -12.09 0.91 -6.53
CA VAL A 285 -10.78 1.50 -6.29
C VAL A 285 -10.84 2.27 -4.99
N TYR A 286 -9.94 2.00 -4.06
CA TYR A 286 -9.86 2.71 -2.79
C TYR A 286 -8.47 3.30 -2.57
N PHE A 287 -8.44 4.56 -2.22
CA PHE A 287 -7.23 5.28 -1.83
C PHE A 287 -7.19 5.46 -0.32
N SER A 288 -6.16 4.94 0.32
CA SER A 288 -5.95 5.06 1.76
C SER A 288 -5.78 6.52 2.18
N GLY A 289 -6.27 6.85 3.37
CA GLY A 289 -5.99 8.12 4.02
C GLY A 289 -4.53 8.23 4.48
N ALA A 290 -4.21 9.35 5.12
CA ALA A 290 -2.89 9.59 5.73
C ALA A 290 -2.61 8.57 6.84
N ARG A 291 -1.38 8.04 6.88
CA ARG A 291 -0.97 7.01 7.84
C ARG A 291 0.49 7.17 8.24
N GLU A 292 0.77 7.04 9.53
CA GLU A 292 2.14 6.96 10.05
C GLU A 292 2.81 5.65 9.64
N LEU A 293 2.09 4.52 9.80
CA LEU A 293 2.59 3.20 9.39
C LEU A 293 2.23 2.91 7.95
N GLU A 294 3.18 2.45 7.19
CA GLU A 294 2.97 2.05 5.80
C GLU A 294 2.12 0.78 5.70
N GLY A 295 1.31 0.72 4.66
CA GLY A 295 0.46 -0.44 4.37
C GLY A 295 -0.94 -0.06 3.91
N PHE A 296 -1.72 -1.07 3.53
CA PHE A 296 -3.07 -0.90 3.00
C PHE A 296 -4.09 -0.71 4.12
N GLU A 297 -4.89 0.32 3.99
CA GLU A 297 -6.11 0.54 4.75
C GLU A 297 -7.30 -0.21 4.09
N ALA A 298 -8.40 -0.34 4.83
CA ALA A 298 -9.67 -0.86 4.34
C ALA A 298 -9.65 -2.28 3.69
N TYR A 299 -8.54 -3.03 3.81
CA TYR A 299 -8.47 -4.40 3.29
C TYR A 299 -9.64 -5.29 3.78
N PRO A 300 -9.98 -5.31 5.09
CA PRO A 300 -11.11 -6.12 5.57
C PRO A 300 -12.45 -5.68 4.99
N LEU A 301 -12.67 -4.38 4.79
CA LEU A 301 -13.90 -3.84 4.21
C LEU A 301 -14.08 -4.33 2.77
N PHE A 302 -13.09 -4.08 1.91
CA PHE A 302 -13.21 -4.43 0.48
C PHE A 302 -13.19 -5.94 0.25
N ARG A 303 -12.54 -6.71 1.13
CA ARG A 303 -12.67 -8.15 1.14
C ARG A 303 -14.12 -8.59 1.44
N SER A 304 -14.82 -7.93 2.36
CA SER A 304 -16.20 -8.25 2.72
C SER A 304 -17.22 -7.87 1.65
N VAL A 305 -16.90 -6.98 0.74
CA VAL A 305 -17.76 -6.57 -0.39
C VAL A 305 -17.83 -7.65 -1.48
N HIS A 306 -16.87 -8.58 -1.50
CA HIS A 306 -16.78 -9.70 -2.43
C HIS A 306 -16.65 -9.30 -3.92
N ALA A 307 -16.54 -8.03 -4.24
CA ALA A 307 -16.29 -7.52 -5.58
C ALA A 307 -14.80 -7.31 -5.84
N PRO A 308 -14.35 -7.30 -7.10
CA PRO A 308 -13.00 -6.87 -7.44
C PRO A 308 -12.66 -5.52 -6.82
N SER A 309 -11.45 -5.41 -6.27
CA SER A 309 -10.99 -4.15 -5.70
C SER A 309 -9.50 -3.91 -5.92
N LEU A 310 -9.14 -2.65 -6.16
CA LEU A 310 -7.78 -2.12 -6.14
C LEU A 310 -7.64 -1.22 -4.91
N LEU A 311 -6.73 -1.57 -4.03
CA LEU A 311 -6.39 -0.75 -2.87
C LEU A 311 -5.06 -0.07 -3.13
N PHE A 312 -5.00 1.24 -2.95
CA PHE A 312 -3.78 2.02 -3.04
C PHE A 312 -3.36 2.53 -1.67
N THR A 313 -2.04 2.64 -1.45
CA THR A 313 -1.45 3.30 -0.28
C THR A 313 -0.30 4.18 -0.74
N ASP A 314 -0.21 5.38 -0.17
CA ASP A 314 0.84 6.36 -0.49
C ASP A 314 1.79 6.48 0.70
N PRO A 315 2.97 5.83 0.66
CA PRO A 315 3.95 5.85 1.75
C PRO A 315 4.91 7.03 1.67
N ARG A 316 4.73 7.94 0.74
CA ARG A 316 5.65 9.08 0.54
C ARG A 316 5.41 10.16 1.59
N LEU A 317 6.45 10.88 1.95
CA LEU A 317 6.45 11.88 3.02
C LEU A 317 5.93 11.30 4.35
N GLU A 318 5.70 12.11 5.36
CA GLU A 318 5.27 11.62 6.67
C GLU A 318 3.86 11.03 6.66
N VAL A 319 2.94 11.65 5.94
CA VAL A 319 1.51 11.28 5.92
C VAL A 319 0.98 10.95 4.52
N GLY A 320 1.85 10.80 3.53
CA GLY A 320 1.51 10.59 2.12
C GLY A 320 1.54 11.88 1.30
N GLN A 321 1.44 11.75 -0.01
CA GLN A 321 1.57 12.84 -1.00
C GLN A 321 0.31 13.00 -1.86
N PHE A 322 -0.86 12.66 -1.34
CA PHE A 322 -2.14 12.74 -2.05
C PHE A 322 -2.17 12.02 -3.41
N TYR A 323 -1.29 11.03 -3.59
CA TYR A 323 -1.15 10.30 -4.85
C TYR A 323 -0.83 11.21 -6.04
N THR A 324 -0.22 12.36 -5.79
CA THR A 324 0.20 13.33 -6.80
C THR A 324 1.55 12.95 -7.42
N GLY A 325 2.01 13.77 -8.37
CA GLY A 325 3.21 13.52 -9.18
C GLY A 325 2.86 12.97 -10.56
N ALA A 326 3.48 13.53 -11.61
CA ALA A 326 3.10 13.23 -12.99
C ALA A 326 3.21 11.74 -13.31
N LYS A 327 4.34 11.10 -12.96
CA LYS A 327 4.57 9.68 -13.23
C LYS A 327 3.68 8.79 -12.38
N ILE A 328 3.54 9.06 -11.10
CA ILE A 328 2.69 8.30 -10.19
C ILE A 328 1.21 8.37 -10.63
N SER A 329 0.73 9.55 -11.01
CA SER A 329 -0.64 9.74 -11.52
C SER A 329 -0.90 8.93 -12.79
N GLU A 330 0.07 8.88 -13.71
CA GLU A 330 0.02 8.07 -14.92
C GLU A 330 -0.07 6.57 -14.57
N LEU A 331 0.84 6.07 -13.74
CA LEU A 331 0.91 4.66 -13.33
C LEU A 331 -0.38 4.20 -12.61
N ILE A 332 -0.96 5.05 -11.75
CA ILE A 332 -2.24 4.74 -11.08
C ILE A 332 -3.35 4.57 -12.11
N LYS A 333 -3.51 5.53 -13.04
CA LYS A 333 -4.55 5.47 -14.07
C LYS A 333 -4.36 4.28 -15.00
N GLU A 334 -3.14 3.99 -15.43
CA GLU A 334 -2.81 2.81 -16.21
C GLU A 334 -3.17 1.51 -15.48
N LYS A 335 -2.85 1.41 -14.19
CA LYS A 335 -3.18 0.23 -13.37
C LYS A 335 -4.69 0.00 -13.29
N ILE A 336 -5.48 1.07 -13.05
CA ILE A 336 -6.95 1.01 -13.02
C ILE A 336 -7.51 0.54 -14.37
N MET A 337 -7.06 1.17 -15.47
CA MET A 337 -7.53 0.83 -16.81
C MET A 337 -7.14 -0.58 -17.24
N THR A 338 -5.95 -1.04 -16.86
CA THR A 338 -5.49 -2.41 -17.12
C THR A 338 -6.42 -3.42 -16.45
N HIS A 339 -6.75 -3.24 -15.16
CA HIS A 339 -7.66 -4.17 -14.48
C HIS A 339 -9.10 -4.11 -14.97
N LEU A 340 -9.62 -2.94 -15.38
CA LEU A 340 -10.91 -2.86 -16.06
C LEU A 340 -10.91 -3.71 -17.33
N LYS A 341 -9.85 -3.60 -18.14
CA LYS A 341 -9.71 -4.38 -19.39
C LYS A 341 -9.58 -5.89 -19.11
N GLU A 342 -8.74 -6.29 -18.15
CA GLU A 342 -8.54 -7.69 -17.77
C GLU A 342 -9.83 -8.34 -17.24
N LEU A 343 -10.65 -7.59 -16.52
CA LEU A 343 -11.95 -8.02 -16.01
C LEU A 343 -13.05 -7.98 -17.07
N GLY A 344 -12.82 -7.34 -18.23
CA GLY A 344 -13.83 -7.09 -19.25
C GLY A 344 -14.88 -6.05 -18.82
N PHE A 345 -14.51 -5.14 -17.93
CA PHE A 345 -15.40 -4.11 -17.40
C PHE A 345 -15.28 -2.80 -18.18
N THR A 346 -16.35 -2.02 -18.14
CA THR A 346 -16.39 -0.65 -18.66
C THR A 346 -16.27 0.38 -17.55
N LYS A 347 -16.12 1.65 -17.88
CA LYS A 347 -16.10 2.76 -16.92
C LYS A 347 -17.39 2.84 -16.08
N ASP A 348 -18.53 2.42 -16.64
CA ASP A 348 -19.81 2.31 -15.92
C ASP A 348 -19.81 1.24 -14.83
N GLN A 349 -18.72 0.51 -14.68
CA GLN A 349 -18.51 -0.52 -13.68
C GLN A 349 -17.31 -0.20 -12.79
N LEU A 350 -16.87 1.08 -12.76
CA LEU A 350 -15.81 1.61 -11.92
C LEU A 350 -16.37 2.42 -10.76
N VAL A 351 -15.98 2.12 -9.54
CA VAL A 351 -16.37 2.85 -8.33
C VAL A 351 -15.10 3.35 -7.63
N MET A 352 -14.99 4.67 -7.46
CA MET A 352 -13.84 5.30 -6.82
C MET A 352 -14.19 5.65 -5.37
N ASN A 353 -13.27 5.36 -4.47
CA ASN A 353 -13.51 5.46 -3.04
C ASN A 353 -12.32 6.12 -2.34
N GLY A 354 -12.58 6.98 -1.36
CA GLY A 354 -11.53 7.59 -0.54
C GLY A 354 -12.04 8.23 0.73
N ILE A 355 -11.18 8.27 1.74
CA ILE A 355 -11.44 8.98 3.01
C ILE A 355 -10.25 9.89 3.29
N SER A 356 -10.49 11.13 3.75
CA SER A 356 -9.45 12.11 4.07
C SER A 356 -8.49 12.33 2.88
N MET A 357 -7.19 12.15 3.02
CA MET A 357 -6.21 12.26 1.94
C MET A 357 -6.61 11.49 0.67
N GLY A 358 -7.18 10.30 0.82
CA GLY A 358 -7.62 9.46 -0.30
C GLY A 358 -8.77 10.03 -1.11
N THR A 359 -9.43 11.10 -0.64
CA THR A 359 -10.52 11.76 -1.37
C THR A 359 -10.02 12.56 -2.56
N TYR A 360 -8.84 13.15 -2.47
CA TYR A 360 -8.23 13.91 -3.56
C TYR A 360 -8.07 13.05 -4.84
N PRO A 361 -7.36 11.91 -4.80
CA PRO A 361 -7.23 11.05 -5.97
C PRO A 361 -8.57 10.40 -6.39
N ALA A 362 -9.44 10.05 -5.45
CA ALA A 362 -10.75 9.48 -5.76
C ALA A 362 -11.61 10.46 -6.57
N LEU A 363 -11.62 11.73 -6.21
CA LEU A 363 -12.31 12.79 -6.96
C LEU A 363 -11.61 13.07 -8.29
N LYS A 364 -10.30 13.32 -8.28
CA LYS A 364 -9.53 13.68 -9.49
C LYS A 364 -9.60 12.57 -10.54
N TYR A 365 -9.12 11.38 -10.21
CA TYR A 365 -9.09 10.28 -11.18
C TYR A 365 -10.47 9.72 -11.48
N GLY A 366 -11.41 9.78 -10.51
CA GLY A 366 -12.79 9.38 -10.75
C GLY A 366 -13.50 10.25 -11.76
N ALA A 367 -13.26 11.56 -11.73
CA ALA A 367 -13.78 12.51 -12.72
C ALA A 367 -13.09 12.34 -14.08
N GLU A 368 -11.76 12.28 -14.13
CA GLU A 368 -10.98 12.09 -15.36
C GLU A 368 -11.36 10.78 -16.09
N LEU A 369 -11.63 9.72 -15.34
CA LEU A 369 -12.02 8.41 -15.88
C LEU A 369 -13.53 8.29 -16.10
N SER A 370 -14.35 9.28 -15.75
CA SER A 370 -15.82 9.24 -15.83
C SER A 370 -16.39 7.99 -15.14
N ALA A 371 -15.97 7.75 -13.88
CA ALA A 371 -16.37 6.59 -13.10
C ALA A 371 -17.90 6.54 -12.87
N HIS A 372 -18.48 5.34 -12.75
CA HIS A 372 -19.90 5.14 -12.41
C HIS A 372 -20.28 5.84 -11.11
N ALA A 373 -19.42 5.73 -10.10
CA ALA A 373 -19.63 6.40 -8.82
C ALA A 373 -18.32 6.83 -8.16
N ILE A 374 -18.40 7.91 -7.39
CA ILE A 374 -17.33 8.40 -6.51
C ILE A 374 -17.92 8.54 -5.11
N ILE A 375 -17.35 7.82 -4.14
CA ILE A 375 -17.78 7.84 -2.73
C ILE A 375 -16.62 8.38 -1.90
N VAL A 376 -16.80 9.54 -1.31
CA VAL A 376 -15.76 10.21 -0.52
C VAL A 376 -16.27 10.69 0.84
N SER A 377 -15.39 10.61 1.82
CA SER A 377 -15.67 11.13 3.16
C SER A 377 -14.52 11.99 3.67
N LYS A 378 -14.85 13.13 4.26
CA LYS A 378 -13.90 14.16 4.70
C LYS A 378 -13.04 14.66 3.53
N PRO A 379 -13.66 15.26 2.50
CA PRO A 379 -12.95 15.65 1.29
C PRO A 379 -11.87 16.69 1.57
N ILE A 380 -10.71 16.50 0.94
CA ILE A 380 -9.61 17.46 0.83
C ILE A 380 -9.36 17.64 -0.66
N THR A 381 -9.54 18.88 -1.14
CA THR A 381 -9.45 19.24 -2.56
C THR A 381 -8.54 20.43 -2.81
N ASN A 382 -8.42 21.33 -1.82
CA ASN A 382 -7.72 22.60 -1.91
C ASN A 382 -6.38 22.50 -1.17
N LEU A 383 -5.37 21.87 -1.77
CA LEU A 383 -4.09 21.61 -1.11
C LEU A 383 -3.35 22.89 -0.75
N GLY A 384 -3.32 23.88 -1.65
CA GLY A 384 -2.72 25.18 -1.40
C GLY A 384 -3.41 25.94 -0.26
N TYR A 385 -4.75 25.90 -0.20
CA TYR A 385 -5.51 26.47 0.91
C TYR A 385 -5.23 25.76 2.24
N VAL A 386 -5.16 24.42 2.22
CA VAL A 386 -4.82 23.62 3.40
C VAL A 386 -3.43 23.98 3.93
N ALA A 387 -2.45 24.20 3.03
CA ALA A 387 -1.11 24.62 3.42
C ALA A 387 -1.11 25.99 4.11
N LEU A 388 -1.76 26.99 3.51
CA LEU A 388 -1.84 28.34 4.07
C LEU A 388 -2.56 28.37 5.43
N ARG A 389 -3.65 27.62 5.55
CA ARG A 389 -4.48 27.61 6.75
C ARG A 389 -3.90 26.72 7.85
N GLY A 390 -3.30 25.59 7.50
CA GLY A 390 -2.77 24.64 8.46
C GLY A 390 -1.79 25.26 9.43
N ARG A 391 -0.86 26.07 8.97
CA ARG A 391 0.10 26.80 9.82
C ARG A 391 -0.54 27.72 10.86
N LEU A 392 -1.73 28.25 10.59
CA LEU A 392 -2.45 29.13 11.51
C LEU A 392 -3.33 28.35 12.50
N HIS A 393 -3.96 27.29 12.06
CA HIS A 393 -4.98 26.56 12.82
C HIS A 393 -4.50 25.26 13.45
N ARG A 394 -3.41 24.68 12.91
CA ARG A 394 -2.83 23.41 13.36
C ARG A 394 -1.31 23.40 13.12
N PRO A 395 -0.57 24.27 13.86
CA PRO A 395 0.86 24.48 13.61
C PRO A 395 1.72 23.22 13.83
N ASP A 396 1.23 22.25 14.60
CA ASP A 396 1.96 21.04 14.97
C ASP A 396 1.50 19.80 14.16
N GLU A 397 0.64 19.99 13.15
CA GLU A 397 0.11 18.89 12.33
C GLU A 397 0.35 19.15 10.84
N PHE A 398 0.64 18.08 10.10
CA PHE A 398 0.75 18.08 8.65
C PHE A 398 1.84 19.03 8.12
N ASP A 399 3.02 18.93 8.69
CA ASP A 399 4.16 19.80 8.33
C ASP A 399 4.59 19.64 6.87
N THR A 400 4.41 18.43 6.30
CA THR A 400 4.82 18.07 4.94
C THR A 400 3.87 18.60 3.84
N ILE A 401 2.83 19.35 4.16
CA ILE A 401 1.91 19.90 3.15
C ILE A 401 2.62 20.86 2.18
N PHE A 402 3.56 21.65 2.66
CA PHE A 402 4.36 22.54 1.80
C PHE A 402 5.31 21.76 0.88
N ASP A 403 5.76 20.58 1.29
CA ASP A 403 6.60 19.72 0.45
C ASP A 403 5.79 19.21 -0.75
N ILE A 404 4.53 18.81 -0.52
CA ILE A 404 3.59 18.44 -1.58
C ILE A 404 3.41 19.59 -2.57
N ASP A 405 3.15 20.78 -2.06
CA ASP A 405 2.91 21.97 -2.87
C ASP A 405 4.17 22.39 -3.63
N SER A 406 5.35 22.31 -3.00
CA SER A 406 6.64 22.57 -3.63
C SER A 406 6.92 21.63 -4.81
N GLN A 407 6.56 20.37 -4.70
CA GLN A 407 6.70 19.40 -5.79
C GLN A 407 5.73 19.70 -6.95
N LEU A 408 4.54 20.20 -6.66
CA LEU A 408 3.54 20.54 -7.67
C LEU A 408 3.87 21.83 -8.44
N THR A 409 4.44 22.83 -7.77
CA THR A 409 4.70 24.16 -8.38
C THR A 409 6.17 24.54 -8.47
N LYS A 410 7.07 23.85 -7.77
CA LYS A 410 8.49 24.20 -7.57
C LYS A 410 8.72 25.56 -6.90
N LYS A 411 7.68 26.18 -6.34
CA LYS A 411 7.67 27.45 -5.64
C LYS A 411 6.56 27.44 -4.58
N LEU A 412 6.69 28.29 -3.58
CA LEU A 412 5.76 28.36 -2.43
C LEU A 412 5.25 29.79 -2.17
N SER A 413 5.10 30.59 -3.22
CA SER A 413 4.39 31.87 -3.05
C SER A 413 2.89 31.66 -2.89
N ILE A 414 2.18 32.58 -2.26
CA ILE A 414 0.71 32.54 -2.15
C ILE A 414 0.04 32.37 -3.54
N ALA A 415 0.62 32.96 -4.58
CA ALA A 415 0.11 32.85 -5.93
C ALA A 415 0.28 31.42 -6.47
N ASP A 416 1.41 30.75 -6.18
CA ASP A 416 1.67 29.36 -6.59
C ASP A 416 0.74 28.39 -5.86
N LEU A 417 0.52 28.58 -4.55
CA LEU A 417 -0.41 27.78 -3.75
C LEU A 417 -1.86 27.91 -4.27
N ASN A 418 -2.30 29.13 -4.55
CA ASN A 418 -3.61 29.36 -5.16
C ASN A 418 -3.72 28.71 -6.55
N MET A 419 -2.63 28.65 -7.31
CA MET A 419 -2.61 28.01 -8.63
C MET A 419 -2.83 26.50 -8.54
N ILE A 420 -2.34 25.82 -7.49
CA ILE A 420 -2.59 24.39 -7.26
C ILE A 420 -4.10 24.13 -7.20
N ASP A 421 -4.78 24.88 -6.35
CA ASP A 421 -6.24 24.73 -6.16
C ASP A 421 -7.00 25.11 -7.42
N GLN A 422 -6.62 26.21 -8.08
CA GLN A 422 -7.21 26.63 -9.34
C GLN A 422 -7.06 25.56 -10.42
N THR A 423 -5.88 24.97 -10.60
CA THR A 423 -5.63 23.90 -11.58
C THR A 423 -6.50 22.68 -11.31
N PHE A 424 -6.60 22.24 -10.03
CA PHE A 424 -7.48 21.13 -9.68
C PHE A 424 -8.92 21.41 -10.09
N TRP A 425 -9.44 22.61 -9.79
CA TRP A 425 -10.84 22.96 -10.08
C TRP A 425 -11.11 23.19 -11.57
N GLU A 426 -10.16 23.74 -12.31
CA GLU A 426 -10.26 23.86 -13.76
C GLU A 426 -10.36 22.50 -14.42
N ASP A 427 -9.41 21.58 -14.14
CA ASP A 427 -9.41 20.22 -14.65
C ASP A 427 -10.68 19.46 -14.27
N PHE A 428 -11.08 19.52 -13.00
CA PHE A 428 -12.27 18.82 -12.49
C PHE A 428 -13.57 19.35 -13.12
N THR A 429 -13.67 20.67 -13.36
CA THR A 429 -14.85 21.31 -13.95
C THR A 429 -15.07 20.92 -15.42
N GLU A 430 -13.99 20.62 -16.15
CA GLU A 430 -14.08 20.16 -17.54
C GLU A 430 -14.41 18.66 -17.68
N CYS A 431 -14.39 17.90 -16.59
CA CYS A 431 -14.76 16.48 -16.61
C CYS A 431 -16.26 16.27 -16.85
N ASP A 432 -16.60 15.20 -17.53
CA ASP A 432 -18.00 14.78 -17.75
C ASP A 432 -18.48 13.83 -16.63
N LEU A 433 -19.30 14.36 -15.74
CA LEU A 433 -19.93 13.63 -14.64
C LEU A 433 -21.41 13.26 -14.90
N THR A 434 -21.94 13.46 -16.10
CA THR A 434 -23.36 13.24 -16.42
C THR A 434 -23.86 11.83 -16.12
N ASN A 435 -22.99 10.84 -16.17
CA ASN A 435 -23.27 9.44 -15.81
C ASN A 435 -22.74 9.02 -14.44
N THR A 436 -22.06 9.91 -13.72
CA THR A 436 -21.42 9.65 -12.42
C THR A 436 -22.36 9.94 -11.26
N LYS A 437 -22.42 9.04 -10.28
CA LYS A 437 -23.06 9.27 -8.98
C LYS A 437 -22.01 9.75 -7.99
N LEU A 438 -22.27 10.85 -7.31
CA LEU A 438 -21.37 11.45 -6.33
C LEU A 438 -21.97 11.37 -4.93
N PHE A 439 -21.22 10.78 -3.99
CA PHE A 439 -21.60 10.61 -2.59
C PHE A 439 -20.54 11.27 -1.71
N ILE A 440 -20.93 12.27 -0.93
CA ILE A 440 -20.00 13.07 -0.12
C ILE A 440 -20.46 13.13 1.34
N ALA A 441 -19.63 12.66 2.26
CA ALA A 441 -19.76 12.98 3.67
C ALA A 441 -18.69 14.03 4.04
N TYR A 442 -19.08 15.09 4.74
CA TYR A 442 -18.15 16.15 5.14
C TYR A 442 -18.33 16.53 6.60
N MET A 443 -17.28 17.08 7.20
CA MET A 443 -17.32 17.65 8.54
C MET A 443 -17.71 19.14 8.45
N LYS A 444 -18.67 19.58 9.28
CA LYS A 444 -19.18 20.96 9.23
C LYS A 444 -18.17 21.98 9.70
N ASP A 445 -17.31 21.57 10.62
CA ASP A 445 -16.28 22.41 11.21
C ASP A 445 -14.88 21.89 10.81
N ASP A 446 -14.76 21.36 9.57
CA ASP A 446 -13.51 20.77 9.07
C ASP A 446 -12.36 21.79 9.19
N ASP A 447 -11.33 21.39 9.89
CA ASP A 447 -10.17 22.22 10.18
C ASP A 447 -9.01 22.01 9.20
N TYR A 448 -9.16 21.06 8.24
CA TYR A 448 -8.26 20.91 7.09
C TYR A 448 -8.80 21.69 5.88
N ASP A 449 -9.84 21.20 5.23
CA ASP A 449 -10.42 21.81 4.03
C ASP A 449 -11.93 22.07 4.22
N ASN A 450 -12.25 23.17 4.89
CA ASN A 450 -13.64 23.56 5.11
C ASN A 450 -14.33 24.12 3.85
N LEU A 451 -13.59 24.32 2.76
CA LEU A 451 -14.13 24.78 1.48
C LEU A 451 -14.54 23.61 0.57
N ALA A 452 -13.94 22.44 0.74
CA ALA A 452 -14.11 21.30 -0.18
C ALA A 452 -15.58 20.98 -0.52
N TYR A 453 -16.46 20.88 0.49
CA TYR A 453 -17.88 20.62 0.24
C TYR A 453 -18.56 21.77 -0.50
N HIS A 454 -18.29 23.02 -0.12
CA HIS A 454 -18.86 24.22 -0.75
C HIS A 454 -18.45 24.27 -2.22
N ASP A 455 -17.19 24.06 -2.52
CA ASP A 455 -16.66 24.15 -3.88
C ASP A 455 -17.19 23.00 -4.75
N LEU A 456 -17.23 21.77 -4.20
CA LEU A 456 -17.84 20.63 -4.88
C LEU A 456 -19.32 20.88 -5.20
N SER A 457 -20.11 21.33 -4.22
CA SER A 457 -21.55 21.56 -4.40
C SER A 457 -21.89 22.69 -5.39
N ASN A 458 -20.99 23.64 -5.56
CA ASN A 458 -21.13 24.76 -6.49
C ASN A 458 -20.52 24.47 -7.88
N ASN A 459 -19.69 23.42 -8.01
CA ASN A 459 -19.00 23.10 -9.24
C ASN A 459 -19.97 22.73 -10.38
N ARG A 460 -19.67 23.21 -11.58
CA ARG A 460 -20.52 23.01 -12.79
C ARG A 460 -20.61 21.54 -13.19
N ALA A 461 -19.52 20.77 -13.06
CA ALA A 461 -19.53 19.35 -13.39
C ALA A 461 -20.38 18.54 -12.38
N VAL A 462 -20.28 18.86 -11.07
CA VAL A 462 -21.09 18.23 -10.02
C VAL A 462 -22.58 18.51 -10.21
N LYS A 463 -22.95 19.72 -10.60
CA LYS A 463 -24.35 20.10 -10.89
C LYS A 463 -24.96 19.32 -12.09
N LYS A 464 -24.12 18.75 -12.95
CA LYS A 464 -24.53 17.91 -14.07
C LYS A 464 -24.47 16.42 -13.74
N ALA A 465 -23.92 16.04 -12.59
CA ALA A 465 -23.77 14.65 -12.18
C ALA A 465 -25.14 13.94 -12.18
N ARG A 466 -25.14 12.65 -12.54
CA ARG A 466 -26.34 11.80 -12.54
C ARG A 466 -27.05 11.83 -11.19
N GLN A 467 -26.29 11.88 -10.10
CA GLN A 467 -26.78 11.96 -8.73
C GLN A 467 -25.74 12.62 -7.85
N PHE A 468 -26.19 13.50 -6.95
CA PHE A 468 -25.36 14.11 -5.93
C PHE A 468 -26.01 13.95 -4.56
N ILE A 469 -25.45 13.10 -3.73
CA ILE A 469 -25.91 12.84 -2.34
C ILE A 469 -24.82 13.26 -1.39
N TYR A 470 -25.20 14.04 -0.38
CA TYR A 470 -24.25 14.51 0.63
C TYR A 470 -24.84 14.46 2.04
N LYS A 471 -23.94 14.40 3.05
CA LYS A 471 -24.30 14.50 4.46
C LYS A 471 -23.21 15.23 5.23
N GLY A 472 -23.59 16.29 5.96
CA GLY A 472 -22.71 16.99 6.89
C GLY A 472 -22.80 16.40 8.29
N PHE A 473 -21.65 16.15 8.89
CA PHE A 473 -21.49 15.68 10.26
C PHE A 473 -20.95 16.81 11.15
N PRO A 474 -21.32 16.89 12.43
CA PRO A 474 -20.78 17.90 13.34
C PRO A 474 -19.31 17.59 13.67
N GLY A 475 -18.56 18.62 14.05
CA GLY A 475 -17.19 18.51 14.52
C GLY A 475 -16.12 18.73 13.44
N ARG A 476 -14.87 18.63 13.86
CA ARG A 476 -13.67 18.83 13.05
C ARG A 476 -13.30 17.55 12.27
N HIS A 477 -12.28 17.60 11.44
CA HIS A 477 -11.89 16.53 10.54
C HIS A 477 -11.77 15.14 11.21
N ASN A 478 -11.23 15.08 12.41
CA ASN A 478 -10.96 13.81 13.11
C ASN A 478 -11.99 13.45 14.22
N ASP A 479 -13.03 14.27 14.45
CA ASP A 479 -13.88 14.13 15.63
C ASP A 479 -14.96 13.02 15.55
N ASP A 480 -15.52 12.74 14.37
CA ASP A 480 -16.69 11.88 14.23
C ASP A 480 -16.45 10.56 13.48
N PRO A 481 -16.57 9.39 14.14
CA PRO A 481 -16.47 8.09 13.49
C PRO A 481 -17.72 7.71 12.66
N GLU A 482 -18.87 8.38 12.85
CA GLU A 482 -20.10 8.07 12.11
C GLU A 482 -19.96 8.34 10.60
N VAL A 483 -19.06 9.24 10.23
CA VAL A 483 -18.74 9.52 8.83
C VAL A 483 -18.22 8.27 8.10
N VAL A 484 -17.48 7.40 8.80
CA VAL A 484 -17.00 6.13 8.24
C VAL A 484 -18.15 5.13 8.10
N SER A 485 -19.04 5.10 9.07
CA SER A 485 -20.25 4.25 9.02
C SER A 485 -21.16 4.65 7.84
N TRP A 486 -21.32 5.94 7.60
CA TRP A 486 -22.05 6.45 6.43
C TRP A 486 -21.38 6.04 5.11
N PHE A 487 -20.06 6.16 5.01
CA PHE A 487 -19.29 5.73 3.84
C PHE A 487 -19.56 4.24 3.53
N VAL A 488 -19.44 3.39 4.52
CA VAL A 488 -19.69 1.94 4.38
C VAL A 488 -21.13 1.67 3.95
N SER A 489 -22.11 2.40 4.51
CA SER A 489 -23.51 2.26 4.14
C SER A 489 -23.74 2.65 2.68
N ARG A 490 -23.16 3.77 2.22
CA ARG A 490 -23.30 4.20 0.81
C ARG A 490 -22.67 3.21 -0.15
N LEU A 491 -21.48 2.69 0.20
CA LEU A 491 -20.84 1.66 -0.61
C LEU A 491 -21.73 0.42 -0.73
N LYS A 492 -22.26 -0.10 0.36
CA LYS A 492 -23.13 -1.28 0.36
C LYS A 492 -24.43 -1.05 -0.42
N GLU A 493 -25.07 0.10 -0.24
CA GLU A 493 -26.29 0.46 -0.97
C GLU A 493 -26.02 0.57 -2.48
N LEU A 494 -24.90 1.18 -2.89
CA LEU A 494 -24.51 1.23 -4.29
C LEU A 494 -24.30 -0.17 -4.87
N MET A 495 -23.58 -1.05 -4.13
CA MET A 495 -23.36 -2.44 -4.52
C MET A 495 -24.68 -3.18 -4.74
N GLN A 496 -25.64 -3.00 -3.84
CA GLN A 496 -26.95 -3.65 -3.92
C GLN A 496 -27.80 -3.08 -5.07
N ASN A 497 -27.95 -1.76 -5.13
CA ASN A 497 -28.91 -1.11 -6.00
C ASN A 497 -28.47 -1.08 -7.47
N ASP A 498 -27.18 -0.88 -7.72
CA ASP A 498 -26.66 -0.70 -9.07
C ASP A 498 -26.05 -1.97 -9.66
N PHE A 499 -25.55 -2.86 -8.82
CA PHE A 499 -24.86 -4.08 -9.26
C PHE A 499 -25.52 -5.38 -8.77
N GLY A 500 -26.66 -5.29 -8.06
CA GLY A 500 -27.44 -6.45 -7.62
C GLY A 500 -26.71 -7.32 -6.59
N ARG A 501 -25.70 -6.77 -5.88
CA ARG A 501 -24.90 -7.50 -4.92
C ARG A 501 -25.60 -7.55 -3.56
N LYS A 502 -25.70 -8.76 -3.00
CA LYS A 502 -26.18 -8.92 -1.61
C LYS A 502 -25.05 -8.50 -0.67
N GLY A 503 -25.35 -7.55 0.24
CA GLY A 503 -24.43 -7.04 1.26
C GLY A 503 -24.09 -8.07 2.34
#